data_60c67068412053aa62e2d82942b79482
#
_entry.id   60c67068412053aa62e2d82942b79482
#
_cell.length_a   1.000
_cell.length_b   1.000
_cell.length_c   1.000
_cell.angle_alpha   90.00
_cell.angle_beta   90.00
_cell.angle_gamma   90.00
#
_symmetry.space_group_name_H-M   'P 1'
#
loop_
_entity.id
_entity.type
_entity.pdbx_description
1 polymer ?
#
loop_
_entity_poly.entity_id
_entity_poly.type
_entity_poly.pdbx_seq_one_letter_code
_entity_poly.pdbx_strand_id
1 'polypeptide(L)'
;MTTKASIVFAHGLWADGSCFNKLVPALQAEGHTVSCSQHGLDSLAGDVACVTRSIDHVPGPVVLVGHSYGGTLITKAGVHDRVGALVYIAALAPDEDETSQDQQNKFDATPVFGKLDISQGRIWLTEAGVPDFCGDLPEEEQKLVLATGAVPVPDLFGQQVPGTAWRTKPSWYIVANNDRTVNPDLERAAAERMGAKTYAVDSSHVPMLSHPDFVLDVIRDAARSLAA
;
A
#
# COMPACT_ATOMS: atom_id res chain seq x y z
N MET A 1 15.63 5.96 27.05
CA MET A 1 14.83 6.62 25.99
C MET A 1 14.15 5.49 25.22
N THR A 2 12.83 5.44 25.19
CA THR A 2 12.10 4.48 24.38
C THR A 2 12.37 4.79 22.89
N THR A 3 12.89 3.83 22.15
CA THR A 3 13.14 3.97 20.71
C THR A 3 11.81 4.15 20.01
N LYS A 4 11.61 5.28 19.29
CA LYS A 4 10.41 5.46 18.47
C LYS A 4 10.32 4.37 17.40
N ALA A 5 9.10 4.00 17.06
CA ALA A 5 8.87 3.06 15.96
C ALA A 5 9.43 3.62 14.64
N SER A 6 10.07 2.78 13.84
CA SER A 6 10.39 3.10 12.45
C SER A 6 9.17 2.90 11.56
N ILE A 7 9.05 3.65 10.48
CA ILE A 7 7.98 3.54 9.51
C ILE A 7 8.57 3.05 8.18
N VAL A 8 8.07 1.92 7.68
CA VAL A 8 8.49 1.38 6.38
C VAL A 8 7.29 1.37 5.45
N PHE A 9 7.46 1.98 4.27
CA PHE A 9 6.42 2.07 3.25
C PHE A 9 6.66 1.10 2.10
N ALA A 10 5.57 0.50 1.60
CA ALA A 10 5.52 -0.31 0.40
C ALA A 10 4.47 0.27 -0.58
N HIS A 11 4.91 0.69 -1.76
CA HIS A 11 4.04 1.28 -2.78
C HIS A 11 3.26 0.23 -3.57
N GLY A 12 2.26 0.68 -4.34
CA GLY A 12 1.45 -0.14 -5.24
C GLY A 12 1.99 -0.20 -6.66
N LEU A 13 1.14 -0.70 -7.59
CA LEU A 13 1.39 -0.61 -9.03
C LEU A 13 1.31 0.84 -9.49
N TRP A 14 1.99 1.17 -10.57
CA TRP A 14 2.00 2.51 -11.18
C TRP A 14 2.37 3.63 -10.18
N ALA A 15 3.15 3.27 -9.18
CA ALA A 15 3.69 4.16 -8.16
C ALA A 15 5.14 3.76 -7.84
N ASP A 16 5.81 4.58 -7.08
CA ASP A 16 7.10 4.32 -6.45
C ASP A 16 7.14 4.94 -5.05
N GLY A 17 8.27 4.91 -4.38
CA GLY A 17 8.40 5.47 -3.03
C GLY A 17 8.08 6.97 -2.92
N SER A 18 8.07 7.72 -4.03
CA SER A 18 7.73 9.14 -4.04
C SER A 18 6.24 9.40 -3.79
N CYS A 19 5.36 8.40 -3.95
CA CYS A 19 3.95 8.54 -3.60
C CYS A 19 3.70 8.85 -2.11
N PHE A 20 4.73 8.66 -1.26
CA PHE A 20 4.68 9.00 0.17
C PHE A 20 5.37 10.33 0.51
N ASN A 21 5.72 11.15 -0.48
CA ASN A 21 6.48 12.39 -0.31
C ASN A 21 5.81 13.41 0.63
N LYS A 22 4.48 13.42 0.72
CA LYS A 22 3.73 14.29 1.63
C LYS A 22 3.69 13.76 3.08
N LEU A 23 4.02 12.48 3.31
CA LEU A 23 4.02 11.84 4.63
C LEU A 23 5.41 11.80 5.27
N VAL A 24 6.42 11.47 4.47
CA VAL A 24 7.80 11.24 4.95
C VAL A 24 8.37 12.40 5.75
N PRO A 25 8.33 13.68 5.28
CA PRO A 25 8.91 14.79 6.02
C PRO A 25 8.28 15.01 7.41
N ALA A 26 6.95 14.84 7.51
CA ALA A 26 6.24 15.01 8.77
C ALA A 26 6.66 13.95 9.80
N LEU A 27 6.71 12.68 9.39
CA LEU A 27 7.12 11.58 10.27
C LEU A 27 8.60 11.69 10.69
N GLN A 28 9.48 12.14 9.79
CA GLN A 28 10.87 12.41 10.11
C GLN A 28 11.01 13.58 11.11
N ALA A 29 10.26 14.67 10.93
CA ALA A 29 10.23 15.79 11.86
C ALA A 29 9.75 15.38 13.25
N GLU A 30 8.89 14.37 13.33
CA GLU A 30 8.44 13.77 14.60
C GLU A 30 9.48 12.81 15.20
N GLY A 31 10.60 12.55 14.52
CA GLY A 31 11.71 11.73 15.01
C GLY A 31 11.55 10.23 14.71
N HIS A 32 10.69 9.84 13.78
CA HIS A 32 10.67 8.49 13.25
C HIS A 32 11.79 8.27 12.22
N THR A 33 12.41 7.08 12.23
CA THR A 33 13.19 6.64 11.07
C THR A 33 12.22 6.16 10.01
N VAL A 34 12.34 6.69 8.79
CA VAL A 34 11.43 6.38 7.68
C VAL A 34 12.19 5.77 6.52
N SER A 35 11.67 4.70 5.94
CA SER A 35 12.19 4.07 4.71
C SER A 35 11.04 3.76 3.76
N CYS A 36 11.23 4.06 2.46
CA CYS A 36 10.31 3.64 1.41
C CYS A 36 10.97 2.50 0.62
N SER A 37 10.36 1.32 0.59
CA SER A 37 10.82 0.22 -0.24
C SER A 37 10.70 0.62 -1.71
N GLN A 38 11.76 0.39 -2.47
CA GLN A 38 11.78 0.56 -3.93
C GLN A 38 11.85 -0.83 -4.55
N HIS A 39 10.75 -1.32 -5.09
CA HIS A 39 10.64 -2.65 -5.67
C HIS A 39 10.19 -2.57 -7.13
N GLY A 40 10.63 -3.54 -7.93
CA GLY A 40 10.58 -3.42 -9.39
C GLY A 40 9.29 -3.93 -10.03
N LEU A 41 8.37 -4.53 -9.24
CA LEU A 41 7.13 -5.14 -9.73
C LEU A 41 7.37 -6.26 -10.76
N ASP A 42 8.51 -6.96 -10.62
CA ASP A 42 8.94 -8.07 -11.47
C ASP A 42 8.52 -9.43 -10.93
N SER A 43 8.42 -9.56 -9.62
CA SER A 43 7.89 -10.76 -8.97
C SER A 43 7.49 -10.48 -7.52
N LEU A 44 6.42 -11.12 -7.05
CA LEU A 44 5.96 -10.97 -5.66
C LEU A 44 7.06 -11.33 -4.65
N ALA A 45 7.81 -12.41 -4.88
CA ALA A 45 8.89 -12.83 -3.99
C ALA A 45 10.03 -11.79 -3.94
N GLY A 46 10.39 -11.20 -5.10
CA GLY A 46 11.41 -10.15 -5.19
C GLY A 46 10.98 -8.87 -4.47
N ASP A 47 9.71 -8.47 -4.64
CA ASP A 47 9.15 -7.29 -4.01
C ASP A 47 9.04 -7.44 -2.49
N VAL A 48 8.57 -8.61 -2.01
CA VAL A 48 8.56 -8.95 -0.58
C VAL A 48 9.97 -8.91 0.01
N ALA A 49 10.98 -9.44 -0.70
CA ALA A 49 12.38 -9.37 -0.26
C ALA A 49 12.90 -7.93 -0.19
N CYS A 50 12.44 -7.01 -1.09
CA CYS A 50 12.77 -5.58 -1.00
C CYS A 50 12.19 -4.93 0.25
N VAL A 51 10.93 -5.22 0.56
CA VAL A 51 10.27 -4.72 1.79
C VAL A 51 10.99 -5.27 3.03
N THR A 52 11.32 -6.55 3.05
CA THR A 52 12.06 -7.20 4.17
C THR A 52 13.42 -6.53 4.40
N ARG A 53 14.18 -6.26 3.34
CA ARG A 53 15.46 -5.52 3.46
C ARG A 53 15.27 -4.12 4.05
N SER A 54 14.18 -3.43 3.71
CA SER A 54 13.85 -2.12 4.28
C SER A 54 13.53 -2.22 5.77
N ILE A 55 12.84 -3.29 6.20
CA ILE A 55 12.60 -3.59 7.62
C ILE A 55 13.93 -3.85 8.35
N ASP A 56 14.82 -4.64 7.75
CA ASP A 56 16.12 -4.96 8.35
C ASP A 56 17.05 -3.74 8.50
N HIS A 57 16.90 -2.77 7.61
CA HIS A 57 17.78 -1.59 7.58
C HIS A 57 17.42 -0.53 8.63
N VAL A 58 16.16 -0.44 9.08
CA VAL A 58 15.72 0.56 10.07
C VAL A 58 15.84 0.05 11.51
N PRO A 59 16.03 0.91 12.54
CA PRO A 59 16.10 0.49 13.94
C PRO A 59 14.72 0.25 14.57
N GLY A 60 14.70 -0.44 15.71
CA GLY A 60 13.54 -0.56 16.62
C GLY A 60 12.36 -1.33 16.05
N PRO A 61 11.19 -1.23 16.69
CA PRO A 61 9.95 -1.80 16.19
C PRO A 61 9.47 -1.04 14.93
N VAL A 62 8.76 -1.74 14.03
CA VAL A 62 8.35 -1.22 12.74
C VAL A 62 6.83 -1.15 12.62
N VAL A 63 6.32 0.01 12.18
CA VAL A 63 5.00 0.13 11.55
C VAL A 63 5.21 -0.05 10.05
N LEU A 64 4.60 -1.06 9.47
CA LEU A 64 4.70 -1.36 8.06
C LEU A 64 3.44 -0.85 7.34
N VAL A 65 3.62 0.02 6.35
CA VAL A 65 2.53 0.74 5.67
C VAL A 65 2.51 0.31 4.19
N GLY A 66 1.38 -0.18 3.71
CA GLY A 66 1.21 -0.64 2.33
C GLY A 66 0.07 0.07 1.61
N HIS A 67 0.35 0.62 0.42
CA HIS A 67 -0.64 1.18 -0.47
C HIS A 67 -0.95 0.19 -1.60
N SER A 68 -2.24 -0.03 -1.89
CA SER A 68 -2.66 -0.85 -3.04
C SER A 68 -2.05 -2.26 -3.00
N TYR A 69 -1.33 -2.69 -4.05
CA TYR A 69 -0.51 -3.91 -4.08
C TYR A 69 0.52 -3.97 -2.94
N GLY A 70 1.00 -2.81 -2.47
CA GLY A 70 1.84 -2.74 -1.28
C GLY A 70 1.21 -3.37 -0.03
N GLY A 71 -0.13 -3.44 0.04
CA GLY A 71 -0.85 -4.19 1.07
C GLY A 71 -0.60 -5.69 1.00
N THR A 72 -0.54 -6.28 -0.20
CA THR A 72 -0.10 -7.66 -0.39
C THR A 72 1.33 -7.85 0.13
N LEU A 73 2.23 -6.92 -0.18
CA LEU A 73 3.62 -6.98 0.28
C LEU A 73 3.74 -6.94 1.80
N ILE A 74 3.01 -6.03 2.45
CA ILE A 74 3.04 -5.94 3.92
C ILE A 74 2.33 -7.11 4.60
N THR A 75 1.34 -7.72 3.95
CA THR A 75 0.73 -8.96 4.41
C THR A 75 1.75 -10.09 4.49
N LYS A 76 2.65 -10.17 3.51
CA LYS A 76 3.68 -11.22 3.41
C LYS A 76 4.92 -10.88 4.25
N ALA A 77 5.52 -9.72 4.06
CA ALA A 77 6.72 -9.29 4.79
C ALA A 77 6.44 -8.99 6.28
N GLY A 78 5.21 -8.65 6.62
CA GLY A 78 4.81 -8.27 7.98
C GLY A 78 4.87 -9.38 9.03
N VAL A 79 5.08 -10.65 8.62
CA VAL A 79 5.37 -11.75 9.55
C VAL A 79 6.73 -11.58 10.25
N HIS A 80 7.57 -10.68 9.80
CA HIS A 80 8.86 -10.35 10.37
C HIS A 80 8.72 -9.94 11.85
N ASP A 81 9.60 -10.43 12.73
CA ASP A 81 9.52 -10.27 14.19
C ASP A 81 9.53 -8.80 14.64
N ARG A 82 10.21 -7.92 13.90
CA ARG A 82 10.30 -6.49 14.22
C ARG A 82 9.07 -5.69 13.82
N VAL A 83 8.17 -6.25 13.01
CA VAL A 83 6.92 -5.59 12.64
C VAL A 83 5.93 -5.73 13.77
N GLY A 84 5.50 -4.60 14.32
CA GLY A 84 4.54 -4.56 15.43
C GLY A 84 3.15 -4.09 15.03
N ALA A 85 3.01 -3.40 13.88
CA ALA A 85 1.74 -2.89 13.40
C ALA A 85 1.72 -2.80 11.86
N LEU A 86 0.52 -2.93 11.27
CA LEU A 86 0.29 -2.87 9.83
C LEU A 86 -0.71 -1.76 9.51
N VAL A 87 -0.43 -0.95 8.49
CA VAL A 87 -1.36 0.07 7.98
C VAL A 87 -1.59 -0.16 6.50
N TYR A 88 -2.83 -0.41 6.13
CA TYR A 88 -3.30 -0.63 4.76
C TYR A 88 -3.96 0.64 4.23
N ILE A 89 -3.58 1.10 3.04
CA ILE A 89 -4.11 2.30 2.40
C ILE A 89 -4.68 1.90 1.04
N ALA A 90 -6.01 1.90 0.88
CA ALA A 90 -6.69 1.53 -0.39
C ALA A 90 -6.11 0.22 -0.96
N ALA A 91 -6.01 -0.86 -0.16
CA ALA A 91 -5.01 -1.90 -0.37
C ALA A 91 -5.60 -3.32 -0.48
N LEU A 92 -4.85 -4.20 -1.14
CA LEU A 92 -5.10 -5.64 -1.11
C LEU A 92 -4.51 -6.26 0.16
N ALA A 93 -5.19 -7.25 0.70
CA ALA A 93 -4.77 -7.98 1.90
C ALA A 93 -5.12 -9.48 1.77
N PRO A 94 -4.47 -10.21 0.84
CA PRO A 94 -4.79 -11.61 0.57
C PRO A 94 -4.53 -12.48 1.79
N ASP A 95 -5.33 -13.54 1.95
CA ASP A 95 -5.13 -14.56 2.96
C ASP A 95 -4.01 -15.55 2.55
N GLU A 96 -3.78 -16.60 3.34
CA GLU A 96 -2.66 -17.53 3.15
C GLU A 96 -2.73 -18.28 1.82
N ASP A 97 -3.92 -18.78 1.48
CA ASP A 97 -4.17 -19.53 0.25
C ASP A 97 -4.79 -18.67 -0.88
N GLU A 98 -4.74 -17.35 -0.74
CA GLU A 98 -5.35 -16.39 -1.65
C GLU A 98 -4.27 -15.57 -2.36
N THR A 99 -4.43 -15.40 -3.68
CA THR A 99 -3.66 -14.44 -4.45
C THR A 99 -4.33 -13.07 -4.46
N SER A 100 -3.61 -12.03 -4.86
CA SER A 100 -4.19 -10.70 -5.10
C SER A 100 -5.28 -10.75 -6.18
N GLN A 101 -5.10 -11.61 -7.19
CA GLN A 101 -6.08 -11.82 -8.26
C GLN A 101 -7.35 -12.50 -7.74
N ASP A 102 -7.22 -13.51 -6.87
CA ASP A 102 -8.38 -14.19 -6.26
C ASP A 102 -9.21 -13.21 -5.43
N GLN A 103 -8.53 -12.33 -4.69
CA GLN A 103 -9.21 -11.30 -3.89
C GLN A 103 -10.01 -10.35 -4.79
N GLN A 104 -9.42 -9.86 -5.87
CA GLN A 104 -10.08 -8.95 -6.82
C GLN A 104 -11.25 -9.61 -7.54
N ASN A 105 -11.11 -10.87 -7.94
CA ASN A 105 -12.13 -11.61 -8.69
C ASN A 105 -13.44 -11.83 -7.91
N LYS A 106 -13.47 -11.55 -6.61
CA LYS A 106 -14.69 -11.64 -5.78
C LYS A 106 -15.58 -10.40 -5.90
N PHE A 107 -15.10 -9.34 -6.56
CA PHE A 107 -15.79 -8.06 -6.69
C PHE A 107 -15.84 -7.61 -8.15
N ASP A 108 -16.76 -6.71 -8.46
CA ASP A 108 -16.87 -6.14 -9.79
C ASP A 108 -15.57 -5.41 -10.19
N ALA A 109 -15.17 -5.60 -11.45
CA ALA A 109 -13.99 -4.95 -11.99
C ALA A 109 -14.16 -3.42 -12.00
N THR A 110 -13.13 -2.71 -11.56
CA THR A 110 -13.13 -1.25 -11.53
C THR A 110 -12.79 -0.65 -12.90
N PRO A 111 -13.16 0.61 -13.15
CA PRO A 111 -12.98 1.25 -14.46
C PRO A 111 -11.54 1.31 -14.97
N VAL A 112 -10.54 1.33 -14.09
CA VAL A 112 -9.12 1.39 -14.50
C VAL A 112 -8.74 0.22 -15.40
N PHE A 113 -9.29 -0.97 -15.18
CA PHE A 113 -8.92 -2.17 -15.96
C PHE A 113 -9.23 -2.06 -17.45
N GLY A 114 -10.26 -1.28 -17.84
CA GLY A 114 -10.58 -1.01 -19.24
C GLY A 114 -9.66 0.01 -19.92
N LYS A 115 -8.69 0.57 -19.19
CA LYS A 115 -7.83 1.68 -19.61
C LYS A 115 -6.34 1.39 -19.44
N LEU A 116 -5.99 0.12 -19.38
CA LEU A 116 -4.61 -0.35 -19.29
C LEU A 116 -4.09 -0.74 -20.67
N ASP A 117 -2.80 -0.55 -20.91
CA ASP A 117 -2.09 -1.09 -22.06
C ASP A 117 -1.17 -2.25 -21.63
N ILE A 118 -1.38 -3.41 -22.24
CA ILE A 118 -0.53 -4.58 -21.99
C ILE A 118 0.42 -4.74 -23.16
N SER A 119 1.62 -4.22 -23.03
CA SER A 119 2.64 -4.25 -24.05
C SER A 119 4.04 -4.45 -23.48
N GLN A 120 4.96 -4.98 -24.27
CA GLN A 120 6.35 -5.20 -23.87
C GLN A 120 6.51 -6.02 -22.57
N GLY A 121 5.58 -6.93 -22.29
CA GLY A 121 5.59 -7.74 -21.06
C GLY A 121 5.26 -6.97 -19.78
N ARG A 122 4.60 -5.82 -19.88
CA ARG A 122 4.22 -4.94 -18.77
C ARG A 122 2.77 -4.48 -18.90
N ILE A 123 2.18 -4.08 -17.77
CA ILE A 123 0.86 -3.45 -17.70
C ILE A 123 1.03 -1.95 -17.41
N TRP A 124 0.77 -1.14 -18.40
CA TRP A 124 0.91 0.32 -18.32
C TRP A 124 -0.41 0.99 -17.97
N LEU A 125 -0.38 1.91 -17.03
CA LEU A 125 -1.47 2.87 -16.85
C LEU A 125 -1.44 3.86 -18.00
N THR A 126 -2.56 3.99 -18.75
CA THR A 126 -2.65 4.97 -19.83
C THR A 126 -3.08 6.33 -19.30
N GLU A 127 -2.90 7.41 -20.09
CA GLU A 127 -3.44 8.74 -19.75
C GLU A 127 -4.95 8.69 -19.48
N ALA A 128 -5.70 7.86 -20.21
CA ALA A 128 -7.13 7.69 -20.01
C ALA A 128 -7.47 7.01 -18.66
N GLY A 129 -6.56 6.25 -18.09
CA GLY A 129 -6.71 5.57 -16.80
C GLY A 129 -6.33 6.45 -15.60
N VAL A 130 -5.55 7.51 -15.81
CA VAL A 130 -5.10 8.40 -14.71
C VAL A 130 -6.25 8.96 -13.86
N PRO A 131 -7.39 9.41 -14.45
CA PRO A 131 -8.53 9.87 -13.64
C PRO A 131 -9.16 8.79 -12.75
N ASP A 132 -9.02 7.50 -13.09
CA ASP A 132 -9.50 6.40 -12.25
C ASP A 132 -8.49 6.04 -11.15
N PHE A 133 -7.22 6.36 -11.34
CA PHE A 133 -6.16 6.12 -10.35
C PHE A 133 -6.02 7.28 -9.37
N CYS A 134 -5.95 8.53 -9.84
CA CYS A 134 -5.65 9.70 -9.02
C CYS A 134 -6.42 10.97 -9.46
N GLY A 135 -7.70 10.81 -9.85
CA GLY A 135 -8.50 11.88 -10.44
C GLY A 135 -8.86 13.03 -9.50
N ASP A 136 -8.67 12.89 -8.20
CA ASP A 136 -8.86 13.95 -7.20
C ASP A 136 -7.60 14.81 -6.98
N LEU A 137 -6.48 14.48 -7.62
CA LEU A 137 -5.27 15.30 -7.60
C LEU A 137 -5.31 16.44 -8.66
N PRO A 138 -4.57 17.54 -8.43
CA PRO A 138 -4.32 18.53 -9.48
C PRO A 138 -3.65 17.89 -10.71
N GLU A 139 -3.92 18.42 -11.91
CA GLU A 139 -3.43 17.86 -13.18
C GLU A 139 -1.88 17.70 -13.21
N GLU A 140 -1.15 18.63 -12.60
CA GLU A 140 0.30 18.57 -12.50
C GLU A 140 0.77 17.35 -11.69
N GLU A 141 0.11 17.06 -10.56
CA GLU A 141 0.40 15.89 -9.74
C GLU A 141 0.00 14.58 -10.46
N GLN A 142 -1.13 14.58 -11.20
CA GLN A 142 -1.53 13.43 -12.02
C GLN A 142 -0.47 13.09 -13.08
N LYS A 143 0.08 14.09 -13.77
CA LYS A 143 1.17 13.92 -14.75
C LYS A 143 2.44 13.38 -14.09
N LEU A 144 2.75 13.83 -12.88
CA LEU A 144 3.90 13.32 -12.12
C LEU A 144 3.71 11.85 -11.76
N VAL A 145 2.54 11.45 -11.26
CA VAL A 145 2.21 10.05 -10.96
C VAL A 145 2.39 9.17 -12.20
N LEU A 146 1.87 9.59 -13.36
CA LEU A 146 2.03 8.83 -14.60
C LEU A 146 3.49 8.71 -15.03
N ALA A 147 4.30 9.74 -14.83
CA ALA A 147 5.69 9.79 -15.27
C ALA A 147 6.63 8.95 -14.37
N THR A 148 6.31 8.80 -13.08
CA THR A 148 7.16 8.09 -12.09
C THR A 148 6.68 6.67 -11.80
N GLY A 149 5.51 6.29 -12.28
CA GLY A 149 4.87 5.04 -11.95
C GLY A 149 5.63 3.81 -12.46
N ALA A 150 6.06 2.94 -11.55
CA ALA A 150 6.64 1.65 -11.89
C ALA A 150 5.58 0.70 -12.48
N VAL A 151 5.95 -0.06 -13.48
CA VAL A 151 5.01 -0.89 -14.27
C VAL A 151 5.18 -2.38 -13.97
N PRO A 152 4.09 -3.09 -13.59
CA PRO A 152 4.16 -4.49 -13.20
C PRO A 152 4.25 -5.44 -14.40
N VAL A 153 4.76 -6.66 -14.12
CA VAL A 153 4.56 -7.82 -15.01
C VAL A 153 3.10 -8.30 -14.94
N PRO A 154 2.55 -8.86 -16.04
CA PRO A 154 1.13 -9.23 -16.12
C PRO A 154 0.67 -10.30 -15.12
N ASP A 155 1.54 -11.21 -14.74
CA ASP A 155 1.22 -12.33 -13.84
C ASP A 155 1.44 -12.02 -12.35
N LEU A 156 1.85 -10.79 -12.01
CA LEU A 156 2.23 -10.42 -10.63
C LEU A 156 1.12 -10.72 -9.61
N PHE A 157 -0.13 -10.45 -9.94
CA PHE A 157 -1.27 -10.65 -9.04
C PHE A 157 -1.67 -12.12 -8.86
N GLY A 158 -1.27 -13.00 -9.78
CA GLY A 158 -1.47 -14.45 -9.69
C GLY A 158 -0.37 -15.17 -8.90
N GLN A 159 0.70 -14.47 -8.54
CA GLN A 159 1.81 -15.07 -7.79
C GLN A 159 1.47 -15.19 -6.30
N GLN A 160 2.10 -16.17 -5.64
CA GLN A 160 1.86 -16.48 -4.23
C GLN A 160 3.19 -16.65 -3.49
N VAL A 161 3.25 -16.14 -2.28
CA VAL A 161 4.30 -16.41 -1.29
C VAL A 161 3.64 -16.60 0.08
N PRO A 162 4.25 -17.37 1.00
CA PRO A 162 3.68 -17.59 2.34
C PRO A 162 3.68 -16.30 3.18
N GLY A 163 2.83 -16.28 4.19
CA GLY A 163 2.73 -15.21 5.18
C GLY A 163 1.38 -14.50 5.16
N THR A 164 0.80 -14.31 6.35
CA THR A 164 -0.48 -13.60 6.53
C THR A 164 -0.42 -12.82 7.84
N ALA A 165 0.38 -11.75 7.83
CA ALA A 165 0.74 -10.98 9.02
C ALA A 165 -0.47 -10.41 9.78
N TRP A 166 -1.52 -9.99 9.08
CA TRP A 166 -2.73 -9.42 9.68
C TRP A 166 -3.50 -10.39 10.58
N ARG A 167 -3.24 -11.71 10.47
CA ARG A 167 -3.84 -12.70 11.40
C ARG A 167 -3.27 -12.62 12.83
N THR A 168 -2.08 -12.04 12.99
CA THR A 168 -1.36 -12.00 14.26
C THR A 168 -0.90 -10.61 14.69
N LYS A 169 -0.95 -9.63 13.78
CA LYS A 169 -0.50 -8.26 14.03
C LYS A 169 -1.67 -7.30 14.06
N PRO A 170 -1.69 -6.31 14.97
CA PRO A 170 -2.67 -5.25 14.94
C PRO A 170 -2.62 -4.50 13.62
N SER A 171 -3.78 -4.25 13.04
CA SER A 171 -3.91 -3.69 11.71
C SER A 171 -4.85 -2.48 11.68
N TRP A 172 -4.48 -1.49 10.88
CA TRP A 172 -5.27 -0.30 10.54
C TRP A 172 -5.56 -0.32 9.05
N TYR A 173 -6.73 0.14 8.66
CA TYR A 173 -7.12 0.17 7.25
C TYR A 173 -7.77 1.50 6.90
N ILE A 174 -7.31 2.13 5.81
CA ILE A 174 -7.90 3.34 5.22
C ILE A 174 -8.61 2.92 3.93
N VAL A 175 -9.94 3.02 3.93
CA VAL A 175 -10.81 2.79 2.77
C VAL A 175 -10.93 4.10 1.98
N ALA A 176 -10.68 4.04 0.68
CA ALA A 176 -10.90 5.15 -0.25
C ALA A 176 -12.29 5.03 -0.89
N ASN A 177 -13.25 5.86 -0.45
CA ASN A 177 -14.65 5.72 -0.85
C ASN A 177 -14.90 5.90 -2.35
N ASN A 178 -14.07 6.68 -3.04
CA ASN A 178 -14.18 6.99 -4.46
C ASN A 178 -13.11 6.26 -5.30
N ASP A 179 -12.53 5.20 -4.77
CA ASP A 179 -11.52 4.40 -5.47
C ASP A 179 -12.13 3.72 -6.72
N ARG A 180 -11.47 3.94 -7.87
CA ARG A 180 -11.84 3.36 -9.16
C ARG A 180 -10.76 2.42 -9.70
N THR A 181 -9.79 2.05 -8.84
CA THR A 181 -8.67 1.15 -9.11
C THR A 181 -8.80 -0.14 -8.29
N VAL A 182 -8.95 -0.03 -6.98
CA VAL A 182 -9.38 -1.13 -6.10
C VAL A 182 -10.85 -0.89 -5.74
N ASN A 183 -11.68 -1.94 -5.79
CA ASN A 183 -13.09 -1.80 -5.47
C ASN A 183 -13.27 -1.44 -3.98
N PRO A 184 -13.96 -0.34 -3.62
CA PRO A 184 -14.17 0.06 -2.22
C PRO A 184 -14.88 -1.00 -1.37
N ASP A 185 -15.70 -1.85 -1.96
CA ASP A 185 -16.34 -2.95 -1.23
C ASP A 185 -15.36 -4.10 -0.94
N LEU A 186 -14.37 -4.31 -1.82
CA LEU A 186 -13.23 -5.19 -1.52
C LEU A 186 -12.43 -4.65 -0.34
N GLU A 187 -12.14 -3.35 -0.32
CA GLU A 187 -11.40 -2.71 0.75
C GLU A 187 -12.13 -2.87 2.10
N ARG A 188 -13.44 -2.62 2.13
CA ARG A 188 -14.28 -2.82 3.33
C ARG A 188 -14.30 -4.26 3.79
N ALA A 189 -14.48 -5.20 2.87
CA ALA A 189 -14.50 -6.63 3.18
C ALA A 189 -13.14 -7.13 3.70
N ALA A 190 -12.04 -6.63 3.14
CA ALA A 190 -10.69 -6.93 3.63
C ALA A 190 -10.48 -6.39 5.05
N ALA A 191 -10.84 -5.13 5.29
CA ALA A 191 -10.73 -4.49 6.61
C ALA A 191 -11.54 -5.24 7.69
N GLU A 192 -12.79 -5.63 7.36
CA GLU A 192 -13.65 -6.40 8.24
C GLU A 192 -13.06 -7.79 8.53
N ARG A 193 -12.63 -8.52 7.49
CA ARG A 193 -12.00 -9.85 7.62
C ARG A 193 -10.79 -9.84 8.53
N MET A 194 -9.97 -8.78 8.45
CA MET A 194 -8.77 -8.62 9.27
C MET A 194 -9.07 -8.18 10.70
N GLY A 195 -10.29 -7.74 10.99
CA GLY A 195 -10.60 -7.04 12.24
C GLY A 195 -9.79 -5.75 12.42
N ALA A 196 -9.47 -5.08 11.32
CA ALA A 196 -8.66 -3.88 11.32
C ALA A 196 -9.41 -2.67 11.91
N LYS A 197 -8.66 -1.77 12.56
CA LYS A 197 -9.21 -0.46 12.92
C LYS A 197 -9.40 0.35 11.64
N THR A 198 -10.67 0.48 11.21
CA THR A 198 -11.03 0.97 9.89
C THR A 198 -11.38 2.45 9.90
N TYR A 199 -10.85 3.17 8.93
CA TYR A 199 -11.13 4.58 8.63
C TYR A 199 -11.55 4.69 7.16
N ALA A 200 -12.35 5.69 6.81
CA ALA A 200 -12.77 5.93 5.43
C ALA A 200 -12.61 7.40 5.08
N VAL A 201 -12.24 7.66 3.83
CA VAL A 201 -12.04 9.00 3.29
C VAL A 201 -12.56 9.11 1.86
N ASP A 202 -13.12 10.25 1.49
CA ASP A 202 -13.64 10.51 0.14
C ASP A 202 -12.48 10.88 -0.80
N SER A 203 -11.67 9.90 -1.15
CA SER A 203 -10.49 10.01 -1.99
C SER A 203 -10.56 9.05 -3.17
N SER A 204 -9.82 9.36 -4.23
CA SER A 204 -9.41 8.39 -5.25
C SER A 204 -8.49 7.32 -4.66
N HIS A 205 -7.82 6.53 -5.51
CA HIS A 205 -6.92 5.44 -5.08
C HIS A 205 -5.67 5.90 -4.30
N VAL A 206 -5.39 7.19 -4.21
CA VAL A 206 -4.15 7.74 -3.64
C VAL A 206 -4.37 8.69 -2.45
N PRO A 207 -5.06 8.26 -1.37
CA PRO A 207 -5.35 9.15 -0.23
C PRO A 207 -4.10 9.72 0.44
N MET A 208 -2.94 9.08 0.34
CA MET A 208 -1.67 9.60 0.85
C MET A 208 -1.18 10.85 0.11
N LEU A 209 -1.68 11.11 -1.11
CA LEU A 209 -1.39 12.31 -1.89
C LEU A 209 -2.50 13.37 -1.77
N SER A 210 -3.78 12.96 -1.78
CA SER A 210 -4.93 13.88 -1.72
C SER A 210 -5.31 14.29 -0.30
N HIS A 211 -5.15 13.39 0.68
CA HIS A 211 -5.52 13.58 2.10
C HIS A 211 -4.38 13.21 3.05
N PRO A 212 -3.16 13.78 2.89
CA PRO A 212 -1.97 13.35 3.63
C PRO A 212 -2.12 13.47 5.15
N ASP A 213 -2.76 14.52 5.66
CA ASP A 213 -2.94 14.72 7.10
C ASP A 213 -3.80 13.62 7.72
N PHE A 214 -4.87 13.20 7.03
CA PHE A 214 -5.72 12.10 7.46
C PHE A 214 -4.93 10.78 7.53
N VAL A 215 -4.12 10.48 6.51
CA VAL A 215 -3.28 9.28 6.47
C VAL A 215 -2.21 9.32 7.56
N LEU A 216 -1.59 10.49 7.78
CA LEU A 216 -0.62 10.70 8.87
C LEU A 216 -1.23 10.38 10.24
N ASP A 217 -2.46 10.80 10.50
CA ASP A 217 -3.10 10.55 11.81
C ASP A 217 -3.33 9.06 12.06
N VAL A 218 -3.66 8.29 11.03
CA VAL A 218 -3.80 6.82 11.14
C VAL A 218 -2.44 6.16 11.39
N ILE A 219 -1.39 6.58 10.68
CA ILE A 219 -0.02 6.06 10.90
C ILE A 219 0.48 6.39 12.31
N ARG A 220 0.22 7.61 12.79
CA ARG A 220 0.55 8.02 14.18
C ARG A 220 -0.18 7.17 15.22
N ASP A 221 -1.45 6.83 14.96
CA ASP A 221 -2.22 5.96 15.83
C ASP A 221 -1.59 4.56 15.92
N ALA A 222 -1.21 3.98 14.77
CA ALA A 222 -0.49 2.72 14.73
C ALA A 222 0.88 2.80 15.45
N ALA A 223 1.64 3.88 15.25
CA ALA A 223 2.93 4.06 15.89
C ALA A 223 2.81 4.20 17.44
N ARG A 224 1.77 4.88 17.93
CA ARG A 224 1.49 4.98 19.37
C ARG A 224 1.23 3.62 20.02
N SER A 225 0.63 2.66 19.31
CA SER A 225 0.38 1.33 19.84
C SER A 225 1.66 0.55 20.16
N LEU A 226 2.80 0.94 19.58
CA LEU A 226 4.12 0.31 19.79
C LEU A 226 4.96 1.01 20.86
N ALA A 227 4.47 2.12 21.39
CA ALA A 227 5.19 2.92 22.40
C ALA A 227 4.89 2.49 23.86
N ALA A 228 4.09 1.45 24.05
CA ALA A 228 3.64 0.95 25.36
C ALA A 228 4.62 -0.04 25.98
#